data_06eaf3ebe6702adb807cf8534e13eab1
#
_entry.id   06eaf3ebe6702adb807cf8534e13eab1
#
_cell.length_a   1.000
_cell.length_b   1.000
_cell.length_c   1.000
_cell.angle_alpha   90.00
_cell.angle_beta   90.00
_cell.angle_gamma   90.00
#
_symmetry.space_group_name_H-M   'P 1'
#
loop_
_entity.id
_entity.type
_entity.pdbx_description
1 polymer ?
#
loop_
_entity_poly.entity_id
_entity_poly.type
_entity_poly.pdbx_seq_one_letter_code
_entity_poly.pdbx_strand_id
1 'polypeptide(L)'
;MRTATTVMLAAAATTGQAGPNCSRARRAYVNVTATGVTHYRDTELLPWLDGMPGPAYHGALLGRHGGNVRAAVDAHAQPVLRFVARDQSLLDVGCGFCWLGKLLRERRPDVRYAGATVSREQVAHCRALGFEVHAIDFTDAAAVHRALGARRFDSAVLVESLFYLGKSEGEKAAVLERLRDVADTVVAAVLTHPDDDCPVLWGGSGTSLARSRVAPLFARARWDIRFLRVEPYMDRAYCAAWRDHLARGPRTRPMPPEIRMWYDAMRGCAASPLEIPTRNLITYLVAKAKRGRRS
;
A
#
# COMPACT_ATOMS: atom_id res chain seq x y z
N MET A 1 -0.28 32.77 -17.94
CA MET A 1 1.07 32.21 -18.02
C MET A 1 1.55 32.01 -16.58
N ARG A 2 1.52 30.79 -16.06
CA ARG A 2 2.12 30.42 -14.78
C ARG A 2 3.29 29.51 -15.09
N THR A 3 4.47 29.99 -14.81
CA THR A 3 5.76 29.34 -14.96
C THR A 3 5.79 28.07 -14.11
N ALA A 4 5.94 26.94 -14.77
CA ALA A 4 6.24 25.68 -14.10
C ALA A 4 7.66 25.78 -13.51
N THR A 5 7.75 25.94 -12.21
CA THR A 5 9.02 25.88 -11.50
C THR A 5 9.42 24.41 -11.39
N THR A 6 10.38 24.03 -12.22
CA THR A 6 11.05 22.73 -12.14
C THR A 6 11.85 22.72 -10.84
N VAL A 7 11.29 22.13 -9.77
CA VAL A 7 12.03 21.87 -8.54
C VAL A 7 12.80 20.58 -8.75
N MET A 8 14.08 20.71 -9.05
CA MET A 8 15.04 19.62 -8.86
C MET A 8 15.10 19.31 -7.37
N LEU A 9 14.43 18.24 -6.96
CA LEU A 9 14.66 17.67 -5.63
C LEU A 9 16.05 17.03 -5.65
N ALA A 10 17.02 17.77 -5.13
CA ALA A 10 18.22 17.19 -4.57
C ALA A 10 17.74 16.30 -3.41
N ALA A 11 17.63 14.99 -3.65
CA ALA A 11 17.44 14.03 -2.60
C ALA A 11 18.61 14.21 -1.64
N ALA A 12 18.33 14.72 -0.44
CA ALA A 12 19.28 14.77 0.63
C ALA A 12 19.90 13.38 0.78
N ALA A 13 21.18 13.29 0.48
CA ALA A 13 22.01 12.15 0.77
C ALA A 13 22.14 12.06 2.29
N THR A 14 21.15 11.47 2.95
CA THR A 14 21.32 11.00 4.31
C THR A 14 21.98 9.62 4.21
N THR A 15 23.29 9.62 4.31
CA THR A 15 24.19 8.59 4.83
C THR A 15 23.61 7.17 4.90
N GLY A 16 23.52 6.50 3.79
CA GLY A 16 23.31 5.08 3.63
C GLY A 16 23.82 4.73 2.25
N GLN A 17 24.84 3.91 2.15
CA GLN A 17 25.51 3.49 0.92
C GLN A 17 24.48 3.06 -0.13
N ALA A 18 24.22 3.94 -1.09
CA ALA A 18 23.47 3.57 -2.29
C ALA A 18 24.38 2.63 -3.12
N GLY A 19 23.91 1.42 -3.36
CA GLY A 19 24.63 0.46 -4.21
C GLY A 19 24.84 1.00 -5.63
N PRO A 20 25.80 0.46 -6.40
CA PRO A 20 26.24 0.98 -7.70
C PRO A 20 25.17 1.03 -8.79
N ASN A 21 24.04 0.35 -8.61
CA ASN A 21 22.93 0.32 -9.58
C ASN A 21 21.93 1.47 -9.43
N CYS A 22 22.06 2.30 -8.38
CA CYS A 22 21.10 3.38 -8.09
C CYS A 22 21.12 4.52 -9.13
N SER A 23 22.24 4.71 -9.84
CA SER A 23 22.38 5.81 -10.81
C SER A 23 21.58 5.61 -12.10
N ARG A 24 21.30 4.38 -12.53
CA ARG A 24 20.52 4.08 -13.73
C ARG A 24 19.00 4.18 -13.48
N ALA A 25 18.54 3.73 -12.32
CA ALA A 25 17.13 3.80 -11.94
C ALA A 25 16.62 5.23 -11.73
N ARG A 26 17.50 6.17 -11.32
CA ARG A 26 17.13 7.58 -11.09
C ARG A 26 16.64 8.32 -12.32
N ARG A 27 16.97 7.90 -13.53
CA ARG A 27 16.56 8.63 -14.76
C ARG A 27 15.15 8.33 -15.23
N ALA A 28 14.53 7.23 -14.83
CA ALA A 28 13.22 6.82 -15.34
C ALA A 28 12.01 7.35 -14.52
N TYR A 29 12.21 7.87 -13.30
CA TYR A 29 11.14 8.21 -12.37
C TYR A 29 11.13 9.65 -11.84
N VAL A 30 11.81 10.60 -12.46
CA VAL A 30 12.07 11.94 -11.93
C VAL A 30 10.99 12.98 -12.30
N ASN A 31 9.78 12.63 -12.60
CA ASN A 31 8.72 13.63 -12.81
C ASN A 31 7.43 13.33 -12.02
N VAL A 32 7.55 12.99 -10.75
CA VAL A 32 6.40 12.98 -9.85
C VAL A 32 6.45 14.22 -8.99
N THR A 33 5.52 15.12 -9.22
CA THR A 33 5.36 16.38 -8.48
C THR A 33 5.25 16.14 -6.99
N ALA A 34 5.90 16.99 -6.20
CA ALA A 34 6.04 16.96 -4.75
C ALA A 34 4.75 17.20 -3.94
N THR A 35 3.59 16.85 -4.45
CA THR A 35 2.31 16.96 -3.76
C THR A 35 1.91 15.62 -3.16
N GLY A 36 2.63 15.20 -2.12
CA GLY A 36 2.25 14.03 -1.35
C GLY A 36 0.81 14.16 -0.81
N VAL A 37 0.08 13.06 -0.77
CA VAL A 37 -1.32 12.91 -0.30
C VAL A 37 -2.40 13.26 -1.34
N THR A 38 -2.13 13.98 -2.41
CA THR A 38 -3.14 14.35 -3.41
C THR A 38 -3.60 13.21 -4.31
N HIS A 39 -2.89 12.08 -4.33
CA HIS A 39 -3.17 10.97 -5.25
C HIS A 39 -4.45 10.20 -4.97
N TYR A 40 -5.06 10.41 -3.81
CA TYR A 40 -6.27 9.68 -3.41
C TYR A 40 -7.48 10.59 -3.22
N ARG A 41 -7.42 11.82 -3.74
CA ARG A 41 -8.54 12.75 -3.63
C ARG A 41 -9.74 12.37 -4.50
N ASP A 42 -9.61 11.32 -5.35
CA ASP A 42 -10.33 11.45 -6.58
C ASP A 42 -11.32 10.32 -6.79
N THR A 43 -12.57 10.59 -6.45
CA THR A 43 -13.72 9.99 -7.15
C THR A 43 -13.58 10.12 -8.68
N GLU A 44 -12.76 11.05 -9.18
CA GLU A 44 -12.40 11.17 -10.59
C GLU A 44 -11.58 9.99 -11.11
N LEU A 45 -10.81 9.31 -10.25
CA LEU A 45 -10.06 8.12 -10.64
C LEU A 45 -10.94 6.85 -10.67
N LEU A 46 -12.04 6.81 -9.92
CA LEU A 46 -12.92 5.64 -9.84
C LEU A 46 -13.37 5.13 -11.21
N PRO A 47 -13.80 5.99 -12.16
CA PRO A 47 -14.21 5.52 -13.49
C PRO A 47 -13.07 4.84 -14.29
N TRP A 48 -11.81 5.14 -13.96
CA TRP A 48 -10.64 4.53 -14.58
C TRP A 48 -10.24 3.21 -13.92
N LEU A 49 -10.65 3.02 -12.68
CA LEU A 49 -10.34 1.87 -11.86
C LEU A 49 -11.52 0.89 -11.81
N ASP A 50 -12.71 1.35 -12.20
CA ASP A 50 -13.91 0.52 -12.27
C ASP A 50 -13.76 -0.57 -13.33
N GLY A 51 -14.20 -1.78 -13.02
CA GLY A 51 -14.05 -2.93 -13.91
C GLY A 51 -12.72 -3.67 -13.80
N MET A 52 -11.72 -3.12 -13.10
CA MET A 52 -10.68 -3.96 -12.54
C MET A 52 -11.27 -4.76 -11.37
N PRO A 53 -10.92 -6.03 -11.19
CA PRO A 53 -11.44 -6.84 -10.10
C PRO A 53 -10.96 -6.29 -8.76
N GLY A 54 -11.81 -5.46 -8.19
CA GLY A 54 -11.54 -4.60 -7.06
C GLY A 54 -10.70 -3.38 -7.46
N PRO A 55 -11.02 -2.18 -6.96
CA PRO A 55 -10.14 -1.02 -7.05
C PRO A 55 -8.97 -1.22 -6.10
N ALA A 56 -8.24 -2.29 -6.31
CA ALA A 56 -7.06 -2.62 -5.57
C ALA A 56 -5.88 -2.14 -6.40
N TYR A 57 -5.24 -1.11 -5.93
CA TYR A 57 -3.91 -0.70 -6.39
C TYR A 57 -2.84 -1.73 -5.98
N HIS A 58 -3.21 -3.01 -5.94
CA HIS A 58 -2.37 -4.06 -5.42
C HIS A 58 -1.68 -4.79 -6.55
N GLY A 59 -0.42 -5.12 -6.34
CA GLY A 59 0.32 -5.99 -7.25
C GLY A 59 -0.25 -7.41 -7.24
N ALA A 60 -0.10 -8.14 -8.35
CA ALA A 60 -0.52 -9.51 -8.45
C ALA A 60 0.30 -10.30 -9.47
N LEU A 61 0.35 -11.62 -9.29
CA LEU A 61 1.04 -12.55 -10.18
C LEU A 61 0.02 -13.22 -11.11
N LEU A 62 -0.42 -12.48 -12.13
CA LEU A 62 -1.50 -12.90 -13.01
C LEU A 62 -1.17 -14.18 -13.78
N GLY A 63 0.07 -14.36 -14.22
CA GLY A 63 0.51 -15.54 -14.94
C GLY A 63 0.36 -16.83 -14.13
N ARG A 64 0.52 -16.77 -12.79
CA ARG A 64 0.30 -17.90 -11.88
C ARG A 64 -1.16 -18.32 -11.76
N HIS A 65 -2.08 -17.47 -12.18
CA HIS A 65 -3.52 -17.67 -12.08
C HIS A 65 -4.20 -17.78 -13.44
N GLY A 66 -3.43 -18.18 -14.47
CA GLY A 66 -3.96 -18.45 -15.81
C GLY A 66 -4.64 -17.24 -16.46
N GLY A 67 -4.21 -16.02 -16.15
CA GLY A 67 -4.80 -14.80 -16.65
C GLY A 67 -6.05 -14.31 -15.89
N ASN A 68 -6.47 -15.02 -14.84
CA ASN A 68 -7.61 -14.61 -14.02
C ASN A 68 -7.16 -13.52 -12.99
N VAL A 69 -7.44 -12.27 -13.31
CA VAL A 69 -7.06 -11.11 -12.49
C VAL A 69 -7.69 -11.18 -11.10
N ARG A 70 -8.97 -11.56 -10.99
CA ARG A 70 -9.63 -11.68 -9.68
C ARG A 70 -8.94 -12.73 -8.80
N ALA A 71 -8.64 -13.90 -9.35
CA ALA A 71 -7.92 -14.93 -8.62
C ALA A 71 -6.52 -14.47 -8.18
N ALA A 72 -5.82 -13.73 -9.02
CA ALA A 72 -4.50 -13.19 -8.70
C ALA A 72 -4.55 -12.17 -7.55
N VAL A 73 -5.49 -11.23 -7.59
CA VAL A 73 -5.71 -10.22 -6.53
C VAL A 73 -6.21 -10.89 -5.25
N ASP A 74 -7.11 -11.85 -5.34
CA ASP A 74 -7.60 -12.62 -4.19
C ASP A 74 -6.48 -13.41 -3.51
N ALA A 75 -5.55 -13.97 -4.28
CA ALA A 75 -4.37 -14.64 -3.73
C ALA A 75 -3.49 -13.71 -2.90
N HIS A 76 -3.46 -12.42 -3.22
CA HIS A 76 -2.77 -11.39 -2.45
C HIS A 76 -3.38 -11.21 -1.05
N ALA A 77 -4.69 -11.35 -0.90
CA ALA A 77 -5.38 -11.24 0.38
C ALA A 77 -5.30 -12.52 1.24
N GLN A 78 -4.95 -13.67 0.66
CA GLN A 78 -4.97 -14.95 1.37
C GLN A 78 -4.18 -14.98 2.68
N PRO A 79 -2.98 -14.35 2.80
CA PRO A 79 -2.30 -14.29 4.08
C PRO A 79 -3.11 -13.58 5.15
N VAL A 80 -3.78 -12.47 4.80
CA VAL A 80 -4.66 -11.74 5.73
C VAL A 80 -5.83 -12.64 6.16
N LEU A 81 -6.55 -13.22 5.19
CA LEU A 81 -7.71 -14.07 5.46
C LEU A 81 -7.40 -15.27 6.35
N ARG A 82 -6.16 -15.80 6.28
CA ARG A 82 -5.71 -16.93 7.11
C ARG A 82 -5.41 -16.57 8.55
N PHE A 83 -5.00 -15.33 8.79
CA PHE A 83 -4.54 -14.89 10.13
C PHE A 83 -5.59 -14.11 10.89
N VAL A 84 -6.67 -13.70 10.26
CA VAL A 84 -7.82 -13.11 10.95
C VAL A 84 -8.74 -14.27 11.38
N ALA A 85 -8.85 -14.50 12.68
CA ALA A 85 -9.69 -15.55 13.22
C ALA A 85 -11.18 -15.21 13.09
N ARG A 86 -12.05 -16.17 13.39
CA ARG A 86 -13.50 -15.97 13.39
C ARG A 86 -13.92 -14.97 14.46
N ASP A 87 -14.99 -14.24 14.18
CA ASP A 87 -15.62 -13.26 15.11
C ASP A 87 -14.70 -12.14 15.58
N GLN A 88 -13.52 -12.01 14.95
CA GLN A 88 -12.59 -10.95 15.30
C GLN A 88 -13.00 -9.60 14.71
N SER A 89 -12.54 -8.56 15.40
CA SER A 89 -12.54 -7.19 14.90
C SER A 89 -11.23 -6.88 14.17
N LEU A 90 -11.34 -6.26 13.00
CA LEU A 90 -10.22 -5.94 12.15
C LEU A 90 -10.22 -4.46 11.78
N LEU A 91 -9.08 -3.80 11.94
CA LEU A 91 -8.82 -2.44 11.46
C LEU A 91 -7.93 -2.49 10.22
N ASP A 92 -8.45 -2.08 9.08
CA ASP A 92 -7.71 -1.96 7.82
C ASP A 92 -7.10 -0.56 7.70
N VAL A 93 -5.79 -0.44 7.91
CA VAL A 93 -5.06 0.83 7.96
C VAL A 93 -4.53 1.18 6.58
N GLY A 94 -5.06 2.26 6.01
CA GLY A 94 -4.88 2.60 4.60
C GLY A 94 -5.82 1.79 3.70
N CYS A 95 -7.07 1.67 4.09
CA CYS A 95 -8.08 0.80 3.47
C CYS A 95 -8.42 1.16 2.00
N GLY A 96 -8.01 2.35 1.53
CA GLY A 96 -8.35 2.82 0.20
C GLY A 96 -9.86 2.78 -0.05
N PHE A 97 -10.28 2.15 -1.14
CA PHE A 97 -11.69 1.97 -1.49
C PHE A 97 -12.32 0.70 -0.88
N CYS A 98 -11.81 0.25 0.26
CA CYS A 98 -12.33 -0.87 1.04
C CYS A 98 -12.36 -2.21 0.27
N TRP A 99 -11.37 -2.45 -0.58
CA TRP A 99 -11.30 -3.73 -1.30
C TRP A 99 -11.26 -4.93 -0.34
N LEU A 100 -10.41 -4.88 0.69
CA LEU A 100 -10.34 -5.96 1.67
C LEU A 100 -11.67 -6.12 2.42
N GLY A 101 -12.34 -5.01 2.76
CA GLY A 101 -13.67 -5.02 3.38
C GLY A 101 -14.70 -5.71 2.50
N LYS A 102 -14.71 -5.43 1.18
CA LYS A 102 -15.60 -6.11 0.21
C LYS A 102 -15.33 -7.60 0.18
N LEU A 103 -14.06 -8.00 0.12
CA LEU A 103 -13.66 -9.40 0.10
C LEU A 103 -14.02 -10.13 1.40
N LEU A 104 -13.82 -9.48 2.55
CA LEU A 104 -14.22 -10.04 3.85
C LEU A 104 -15.73 -10.20 3.94
N ARG A 105 -16.50 -9.21 3.52
CA ARG A 105 -17.98 -9.31 3.53
C ARG A 105 -18.49 -10.48 2.68
N GLU A 106 -17.82 -10.78 1.57
CA GLU A 106 -18.16 -11.93 0.71
C GLU A 106 -17.74 -13.27 1.32
N ARG A 107 -16.56 -13.34 1.92
CA ARG A 107 -15.93 -14.63 2.30
C ARG A 107 -15.87 -14.89 3.78
N ARG A 108 -15.90 -13.84 4.57
CA ARG A 108 -15.73 -13.86 6.02
C ARG A 108 -16.68 -12.83 6.68
N PRO A 109 -18.01 -12.99 6.50
CA PRO A 109 -18.99 -12.08 7.08
C PRO A 109 -18.99 -12.09 8.61
N ASP A 110 -18.34 -13.08 9.22
CA ASP A 110 -18.08 -13.19 10.64
C ASP A 110 -17.07 -12.16 11.17
N VAL A 111 -16.26 -11.54 10.31
CA VAL A 111 -15.25 -10.54 10.71
C VAL A 111 -15.86 -9.16 10.78
N ARG A 112 -15.72 -8.49 11.93
CA ARG A 112 -16.13 -7.10 12.12
C ARG A 112 -15.06 -6.17 11.54
N TYR A 113 -15.30 -5.66 10.35
CA TYR A 113 -14.37 -4.80 9.60
C TYR A 113 -14.58 -3.33 9.93
N ALA A 114 -13.49 -2.61 10.15
CA ALA A 114 -13.42 -1.16 10.12
C ALA A 114 -12.22 -0.72 9.27
N GLY A 115 -12.39 0.34 8.48
CA GLY A 115 -11.33 0.91 7.66
C GLY A 115 -10.84 2.26 8.18
N ALA A 116 -9.61 2.61 7.87
CA ALA A 116 -9.04 3.93 8.11
C ALA A 116 -8.26 4.41 6.89
N THR A 117 -8.47 5.64 6.48
CA THR A 117 -7.76 6.31 5.39
C THR A 117 -7.68 7.81 5.63
N VAL A 118 -6.69 8.48 5.04
CA VAL A 118 -6.58 9.94 5.11
C VAL A 118 -7.53 10.66 4.13
N SER A 119 -8.00 9.97 3.10
CA SER A 119 -8.88 10.55 2.06
C SER A 119 -10.33 10.58 2.51
N ARG A 120 -10.88 11.78 2.62
CA ARG A 120 -12.30 11.98 2.93
C ARG A 120 -13.23 11.44 1.84
N GLU A 121 -12.79 11.48 0.60
CA GLU A 121 -13.51 10.96 -0.56
C GLU A 121 -13.61 9.43 -0.48
N GLN A 122 -12.51 8.75 -0.14
CA GLN A 122 -12.53 7.30 0.09
C GLN A 122 -13.43 6.94 1.27
N VAL A 123 -13.40 7.73 2.36
CA VAL A 123 -14.31 7.53 3.50
C VAL A 123 -15.76 7.64 3.05
N ALA A 124 -16.12 8.70 2.30
CA ALA A 124 -17.49 8.90 1.81
C ALA A 124 -17.94 7.75 0.90
N HIS A 125 -17.08 7.33 -0.03
CA HIS A 125 -17.35 6.21 -0.93
C HIS A 125 -17.57 4.91 -0.15
N CYS A 126 -16.68 4.58 0.77
CA CYS A 126 -16.77 3.32 1.53
C CYS A 126 -17.98 3.30 2.46
N ARG A 127 -18.33 4.44 3.07
CA ARG A 127 -19.55 4.56 3.89
C ARG A 127 -20.82 4.39 3.05
N ALA A 128 -20.85 4.91 1.83
CA ALA A 128 -21.96 4.69 0.90
C ALA A 128 -22.13 3.21 0.52
N LEU A 129 -21.07 2.41 0.62
CA LEU A 129 -21.09 0.95 0.47
C LEU A 129 -21.44 0.19 1.76
N GLY A 130 -21.75 0.91 2.86
CA GLY A 130 -22.11 0.33 4.15
C GLY A 130 -20.92 -0.16 4.99
N PHE A 131 -19.71 0.35 4.74
CA PHE A 131 -18.54 0.04 5.59
C PHE A 131 -18.36 1.08 6.68
N GLU A 132 -17.93 0.62 7.86
CA GLU A 132 -17.40 1.50 8.90
C GLU A 132 -16.00 1.98 8.47
N VAL A 133 -15.84 3.30 8.23
CA VAL A 133 -14.55 3.87 7.82
C VAL A 133 -14.34 5.23 8.48
N HIS A 134 -13.12 5.47 8.90
CA HIS A 134 -12.68 6.66 9.60
C HIS A 134 -11.63 7.43 8.78
N ALA A 135 -11.75 8.77 8.80
CA ALA A 135 -10.71 9.65 8.27
C ALA A 135 -9.60 9.81 9.33
N ILE A 136 -8.52 9.04 9.19
CA ILE A 136 -7.42 9.02 10.17
C ILE A 136 -6.08 9.11 9.46
N ASP A 137 -5.27 10.08 9.89
CA ASP A 137 -3.83 10.08 9.63
C ASP A 137 -3.12 9.37 10.78
N PHE A 138 -2.58 8.18 10.53
CA PHE A 138 -1.84 7.41 11.53
C PHE A 138 -0.48 8.02 11.87
N THR A 139 -0.02 9.04 11.15
CA THR A 139 1.17 9.81 11.56
C THR A 139 0.84 10.81 12.67
N ASP A 140 -0.43 11.19 12.84
CA ASP A 140 -0.93 12.06 13.91
C ASP A 140 -1.55 11.23 15.05
N ALA A 141 -0.86 11.15 16.19
CA ALA A 141 -1.33 10.44 17.38
C ALA A 141 -2.66 11.00 17.91
N ALA A 142 -2.85 12.32 17.86
CA ALA A 142 -4.07 12.94 18.33
C ALA A 142 -5.26 12.63 17.43
N ALA A 143 -5.04 12.54 16.11
CA ALA A 143 -6.08 12.09 15.16
C ALA A 143 -6.53 10.66 15.43
N VAL A 144 -5.59 9.75 15.68
CA VAL A 144 -5.88 8.35 16.03
C VAL A 144 -6.70 8.29 17.32
N HIS A 145 -6.25 9.00 18.37
CA HIS A 145 -6.97 9.02 19.64
C HIS A 145 -8.38 9.62 19.52
N ARG A 146 -8.53 10.73 18.80
CA ARG A 146 -9.85 11.35 18.59
C ARG A 146 -10.83 10.43 17.84
N ALA A 147 -10.33 9.68 16.86
CA ALA A 147 -11.18 8.86 16.00
C ALA A 147 -11.51 7.50 16.61
N LEU A 148 -10.57 6.87 17.32
CA LEU A 148 -10.72 5.53 17.84
C LEU A 148 -10.92 5.51 19.38
N GLY A 149 -10.48 6.54 20.10
CA GLY A 149 -10.56 6.59 21.56
C GLY A 149 -9.86 5.39 22.20
N ALA A 150 -10.56 4.71 23.11
CA ALA A 150 -10.10 3.49 23.77
C ALA A 150 -10.43 2.21 22.97
N ARG A 151 -10.97 2.33 21.75
CA ARG A 151 -11.37 1.19 20.95
C ARG A 151 -10.15 0.37 20.54
N ARG A 152 -10.26 -0.94 20.75
CA ARG A 152 -9.25 -1.91 20.34
C ARG A 152 -9.84 -2.89 19.32
N PHE A 153 -8.95 -3.39 18.47
CA PHE A 153 -9.24 -4.41 17.48
C PHE A 153 -8.38 -5.65 17.78
N ASP A 154 -8.87 -6.82 17.43
CA ASP A 154 -8.10 -8.05 17.58
C ASP A 154 -6.89 -8.05 16.63
N SER A 155 -7.08 -7.46 15.44
CA SER A 155 -6.04 -7.33 14.44
C SER A 155 -6.09 -6.00 13.71
N ALA A 156 -4.91 -5.46 13.37
CA ALA A 156 -4.77 -4.43 12.34
C ALA A 156 -4.15 -5.03 11.09
N VAL A 157 -4.52 -4.50 9.93
CA VAL A 157 -4.02 -4.95 8.63
C VAL A 157 -3.37 -3.79 7.89
N LEU A 158 -2.25 -4.06 7.26
CA LEU A 158 -1.48 -3.13 6.43
C LEU A 158 -1.26 -3.79 5.06
N VAL A 159 -2.22 -3.65 4.14
CA VAL A 159 -2.05 -4.17 2.78
C VAL A 159 -1.52 -3.06 1.89
N GLU A 160 -0.23 -3.14 1.55
CA GLU A 160 0.48 -2.16 0.71
C GLU A 160 0.30 -0.70 1.17
N SER A 161 0.04 -0.48 2.45
CA SER A 161 -0.19 0.85 3.01
C SER A 161 1.00 1.38 3.81
N LEU A 162 1.82 0.51 4.43
CA LEU A 162 2.92 0.92 5.30
C LEU A 162 3.91 1.88 4.63
N PHE A 163 4.12 1.75 3.33
CA PHE A 163 5.09 2.60 2.64
C PHE A 163 4.60 4.05 2.48
N TYR A 164 3.29 4.30 2.60
CA TYR A 164 2.70 5.64 2.66
C TYR A 164 2.62 6.21 4.08
N LEU A 165 2.69 5.37 5.11
CA LEU A 165 2.53 5.76 6.50
C LEU A 165 3.85 6.31 7.06
N GLY A 166 4.11 7.59 6.78
CA GLY A 166 5.34 8.28 7.16
C GLY A 166 6.40 8.29 6.06
N LYS A 167 7.20 9.35 6.04
CA LYS A 167 8.24 9.61 5.03
C LYS A 167 9.58 8.95 5.38
N SER A 168 9.84 8.74 6.68
CA SER A 168 11.06 8.14 7.21
C SER A 168 10.79 6.82 7.92
N GLU A 169 11.82 5.99 8.10
CA GLU A 169 11.71 4.79 8.94
C GLU A 169 11.31 5.12 10.39
N GLY A 170 11.75 6.27 10.91
CA GLY A 170 11.37 6.74 12.23
C GLY A 170 9.88 7.00 12.36
N GLU A 171 9.29 7.68 11.37
CA GLU A 171 7.83 7.93 11.33
C GLU A 171 7.04 6.63 11.14
N LYS A 172 7.52 5.72 10.28
CA LYS A 172 6.90 4.39 10.12
C LYS A 172 6.94 3.58 11.42
N ALA A 173 8.06 3.63 12.15
CA ALA A 173 8.16 2.99 13.46
C ALA A 173 7.16 3.59 14.45
N ALA A 174 7.01 4.91 14.49
CA ALA A 174 6.04 5.59 15.35
C ALA A 174 4.59 5.21 15.00
N VAL A 175 4.26 5.03 13.72
CA VAL A 175 2.94 4.50 13.31
C VAL A 175 2.76 3.08 13.83
N LEU A 176 3.75 2.21 13.66
CA LEU A 176 3.69 0.84 14.16
C LEU A 176 3.58 0.79 15.70
N GLU A 177 4.22 1.70 16.43
CA GLU A 177 4.05 1.82 17.88
C GLU A 177 2.60 2.17 18.25
N ARG A 178 1.99 3.16 17.58
CA ARG A 178 0.58 3.52 17.80
C ARG A 178 -0.38 2.38 17.52
N LEU A 179 -0.07 1.54 16.53
CA LEU A 179 -0.90 0.38 16.24
C LEU A 179 -0.98 -0.60 17.43
N ARG A 180 0.03 -0.61 18.34
CA ARG A 180 -0.04 -1.42 19.57
C ARG A 180 -1.10 -0.93 20.56
N ASP A 181 -1.46 0.34 20.49
CA ASP A 181 -2.52 0.90 21.33
C ASP A 181 -3.90 0.48 20.83
N VAL A 182 -4.03 0.14 19.55
CA VAL A 182 -5.31 -0.18 18.92
C VAL A 182 -5.46 -1.65 18.51
N ALA A 183 -4.37 -2.45 18.44
CA ALA A 183 -4.43 -3.87 18.09
C ALA A 183 -3.32 -4.69 18.74
N ASP A 184 -3.59 -5.98 18.98
CA ASP A 184 -2.60 -6.93 19.53
C ASP A 184 -1.82 -7.69 18.45
N THR A 185 -2.36 -7.74 17.24
CA THR A 185 -1.77 -8.41 16.09
C THR A 185 -1.79 -7.47 14.88
N VAL A 186 -0.72 -7.48 14.10
CA VAL A 186 -0.66 -6.83 12.79
C VAL A 186 -0.41 -7.89 11.73
N VAL A 187 -1.23 -7.92 10.69
CA VAL A 187 -0.98 -8.70 9.47
C VAL A 187 -0.62 -7.72 8.36
N ALA A 188 0.54 -7.89 7.76
CA ALA A 188 1.02 -6.93 6.77
C ALA A 188 1.47 -7.59 5.48
N ALA A 189 1.15 -6.91 4.38
CA ALA A 189 1.72 -7.09 3.06
C ALA A 189 2.51 -5.83 2.74
N VAL A 190 3.83 -5.90 2.90
CA VAL A 190 4.74 -4.74 2.82
C VAL A 190 5.45 -4.73 1.48
N LEU A 191 5.33 -3.61 0.75
CA LEU A 191 6.12 -3.41 -0.46
C LEU A 191 7.59 -3.21 -0.10
N THR A 192 8.44 -4.07 -0.63
CA THR A 192 9.87 -4.08 -0.38
C THR A 192 10.66 -4.10 -1.69
N HIS A 193 11.96 -3.83 -1.60
CA HIS A 193 12.90 -4.01 -2.68
C HIS A 193 14.09 -4.86 -2.18
N PRO A 194 14.85 -5.51 -3.09
CA PRO A 194 16.11 -6.18 -2.74
C PRO A 194 17.09 -5.19 -2.07
N ASP A 195 17.93 -5.68 -1.17
CA ASP A 195 18.83 -4.84 -0.37
C ASP A 195 19.92 -4.15 -1.21
N ASP A 196 20.25 -4.71 -2.37
CA ASP A 196 21.20 -4.17 -3.36
C ASP A 196 20.54 -3.22 -4.36
N ASP A 197 19.24 -2.95 -4.21
CA ASP A 197 18.45 -2.10 -5.13
C ASP A 197 18.07 -0.77 -4.50
N CYS A 198 17.54 0.12 -5.33
CA CYS A 198 17.07 1.43 -4.90
C CYS A 198 15.65 1.40 -4.37
N PRO A 199 15.34 2.24 -3.35
CA PRO A 199 13.96 2.46 -2.96
C PRO A 199 13.12 2.93 -4.14
N VAL A 200 11.97 2.30 -4.31
CA VAL A 200 10.99 2.71 -5.31
C VAL A 200 10.06 3.73 -4.68
N LEU A 201 9.94 4.87 -5.34
CA LEU A 201 9.00 5.92 -4.97
C LEU A 201 7.71 5.71 -5.75
N TRP A 202 6.61 5.51 -5.02
CA TRP A 202 5.27 5.43 -5.59
C TRP A 202 4.49 6.68 -5.23
N GLY A 203 3.97 7.36 -6.24
CA GLY A 203 3.05 8.47 -6.03
C GLY A 203 3.60 9.62 -5.20
N GLY A 204 4.90 9.89 -5.25
CA GLY A 204 5.53 11.08 -4.65
C GLY A 204 5.69 11.07 -3.12
N SER A 205 5.05 10.17 -2.39
CA SER A 205 5.08 10.16 -0.91
C SER A 205 5.43 8.81 -0.29
N GLY A 206 5.30 7.72 -1.05
CA GLY A 206 5.58 6.36 -0.56
C GLY A 206 6.99 5.91 -0.92
N THR A 207 7.69 5.30 0.03
CA THR A 207 9.02 4.73 -0.18
C THR A 207 9.01 3.27 0.23
N SER A 208 9.33 2.36 -0.72
CA SER A 208 9.51 0.95 -0.40
C SER A 208 10.69 0.77 0.56
N LEU A 209 10.59 -0.25 1.40
CA LEU A 209 11.65 -0.60 2.35
C LEU A 209 12.61 -1.61 1.73
N ALA A 210 13.90 -1.50 2.00
CA ALA A 210 14.80 -2.61 1.77
C ALA A 210 14.32 -3.81 2.60
N ARG A 211 14.38 -5.00 2.02
CA ARG A 211 13.83 -6.21 2.66
C ARG A 211 14.46 -6.46 4.05
N SER A 212 15.76 -6.25 4.20
CA SER A 212 16.48 -6.39 5.46
C SER A 212 16.02 -5.40 6.54
N ARG A 213 15.41 -4.28 6.15
CA ARG A 213 14.96 -3.23 7.08
C ARG A 213 13.60 -3.52 7.71
N VAL A 214 12.82 -4.46 7.17
CA VAL A 214 11.48 -4.75 7.66
C VAL A 214 11.53 -5.27 9.12
N ALA A 215 12.36 -6.27 9.39
CA ALA A 215 12.44 -6.83 10.75
C ALA A 215 12.95 -5.82 11.79
N PRO A 216 14.04 -5.06 11.55
CA PRO A 216 14.47 -3.99 12.46
C PRO A 216 13.40 -2.92 12.71
N LEU A 217 12.64 -2.53 11.68
CA LEU A 217 11.57 -1.55 11.80
C LEU A 217 10.47 -2.01 12.78
N PHE A 218 9.98 -3.23 12.61
CA PHE A 218 8.97 -3.80 13.50
C PHE A 218 9.52 -4.06 14.91
N ALA A 219 10.77 -4.53 15.03
CA ALA A 219 11.42 -4.74 16.32
C ALA A 219 11.57 -3.45 17.12
N ARG A 220 11.94 -2.35 16.45
CA ARG A 220 11.99 -0.99 17.04
C ARG A 220 10.64 -0.57 17.62
N ALA A 221 9.57 -0.88 16.93
CA ALA A 221 8.20 -0.61 17.37
C ALA A 221 7.65 -1.68 18.33
N ARG A 222 8.52 -2.55 18.89
CA ARG A 222 8.22 -3.61 19.85
C ARG A 222 7.20 -4.63 19.35
N TRP A 223 7.33 -5.02 18.09
CA TRP A 223 6.60 -6.13 17.50
C TRP A 223 7.51 -7.34 17.33
N ASP A 224 7.00 -8.53 17.65
CA ASP A 224 7.62 -9.80 17.26
C ASP A 224 7.01 -10.24 15.94
N ILE A 225 7.86 -10.42 14.92
CA ILE A 225 7.39 -10.75 13.58
C ILE A 225 7.68 -12.20 13.21
N ARG A 226 6.79 -12.74 12.38
CA ARG A 226 6.99 -13.96 11.64
C ARG A 226 6.76 -13.66 10.16
N PHE A 227 7.78 -13.86 9.34
CA PHE A 227 7.62 -13.81 7.88
C PHE A 227 6.82 -15.02 7.42
N LEU A 228 5.90 -14.79 6.50
CA LEU A 228 5.04 -15.81 5.92
C LEU A 228 5.55 -16.22 4.55
N ARG A 229 5.76 -15.25 3.68
CA ARG A 229 6.29 -15.42 2.34
C ARG A 229 6.82 -14.10 1.78
N VAL A 230 7.64 -14.22 0.73
CA VAL A 230 8.09 -13.10 -0.09
C VAL A 230 7.85 -13.50 -1.53
N GLU A 231 7.25 -12.62 -2.32
CA GLU A 231 6.92 -12.86 -3.71
C GLU A 231 7.28 -11.64 -4.56
N PRO A 232 7.48 -11.82 -5.88
CA PRO A 232 7.46 -10.69 -6.80
C PRO A 232 6.17 -9.90 -6.63
N TYR A 233 6.25 -8.57 -6.74
CA TYR A 233 5.11 -7.69 -6.50
C TYR A 233 4.05 -7.82 -7.58
N MET A 234 4.49 -7.90 -8.83
CA MET A 234 3.62 -8.11 -9.99
C MET A 234 4.39 -8.77 -11.12
N ASP A 235 3.70 -9.42 -12.02
CA ASP A 235 4.28 -9.98 -13.23
C ASP A 235 3.91 -9.17 -14.48
N ARG A 236 4.55 -9.49 -15.61
CA ARG A 236 4.29 -8.83 -16.88
C ARG A 236 2.84 -8.96 -17.33
N ALA A 237 2.23 -10.11 -17.09
CA ALA A 237 0.85 -10.36 -17.48
C ALA A 237 -0.09 -9.40 -16.74
N TYR A 238 0.17 -9.14 -15.45
CA TYR A 238 -0.58 -8.18 -14.67
C TYR A 238 -0.37 -6.74 -15.14
N CYS A 239 0.89 -6.36 -15.41
CA CYS A 239 1.20 -5.04 -15.97
C CYS A 239 0.52 -4.81 -17.32
N ALA A 240 0.51 -5.83 -18.19
CA ALA A 240 -0.16 -5.75 -19.49
C ALA A 240 -1.68 -5.61 -19.33
N ALA A 241 -2.31 -6.38 -18.45
CA ALA A 241 -3.74 -6.29 -18.17
C ALA A 241 -4.14 -4.91 -17.63
N TRP A 242 -3.34 -4.34 -16.73
CA TRP A 242 -3.54 -2.99 -16.22
C TRP A 242 -3.40 -1.93 -17.31
N ARG A 243 -2.32 -1.98 -18.09
CA ARG A 243 -2.12 -1.09 -19.22
C ARG A 243 -3.33 -1.12 -20.16
N ASP A 244 -3.78 -2.30 -20.53
CA ASP A 244 -4.88 -2.48 -21.48
C ASP A 244 -6.22 -2.00 -20.90
N HIS A 245 -6.43 -2.18 -19.60
CA HIS A 245 -7.58 -1.64 -18.89
C HIS A 245 -7.57 -0.10 -18.89
N LEU A 246 -6.47 0.51 -18.50
CA LEU A 246 -6.32 1.97 -18.47
C LEU A 246 -6.42 2.58 -19.88
N ALA A 247 -5.92 1.89 -20.91
CA ALA A 247 -6.08 2.33 -22.29
C ALA A 247 -7.55 2.34 -22.76
N ARG A 248 -8.39 1.48 -22.19
CA ARG A 248 -9.83 1.40 -22.49
C ARG A 248 -10.70 2.31 -21.63
N GLY A 249 -10.11 3.05 -20.72
CA GLY A 249 -10.82 3.91 -19.77
C GLY A 249 -11.83 4.87 -20.41
N PRO A 250 -12.55 5.68 -19.63
CA PRO A 250 -13.65 6.50 -20.11
C PRO A 250 -13.25 7.39 -21.29
N ARG A 251 -13.78 7.13 -22.47
CA ARG A 251 -13.46 7.90 -23.70
C ARG A 251 -13.97 9.34 -23.66
N THR A 252 -14.85 9.64 -22.70
CA THR A 252 -15.49 10.95 -22.55
C THR A 252 -14.65 11.96 -21.77
N ARG A 253 -13.55 11.55 -21.20
CA ARG A 253 -12.68 12.39 -20.36
C ARG A 253 -11.21 12.19 -20.72
N PRO A 254 -10.38 13.26 -20.70
CA PRO A 254 -8.94 13.10 -20.83
C PRO A 254 -8.41 12.27 -19.66
N MET A 255 -7.40 11.46 -19.94
CA MET A 255 -6.75 10.65 -18.90
C MET A 255 -6.09 11.56 -17.85
N PRO A 256 -6.46 11.47 -16.58
CA PRO A 256 -5.85 12.26 -15.51
C PRO A 256 -4.32 12.01 -15.42
N PRO A 257 -3.53 13.00 -14.98
CA PRO A 257 -2.07 12.86 -14.87
C PRO A 257 -1.64 11.64 -14.06
N GLU A 258 -2.34 11.34 -12.97
CA GLU A 258 -2.08 10.19 -12.09
C GLU A 258 -2.32 8.87 -12.82
N ILE A 259 -3.42 8.77 -13.55
CA ILE A 259 -3.73 7.60 -14.37
C ILE A 259 -2.72 7.48 -15.52
N ARG A 260 -2.31 8.60 -16.12
CA ARG A 260 -1.27 8.63 -17.16
C ARG A 260 0.05 8.08 -16.63
N MET A 261 0.46 8.52 -15.45
CA MET A 261 1.67 8.02 -14.79
C MET A 261 1.61 6.50 -14.58
N TRP A 262 0.46 5.99 -14.13
CA TRP A 262 0.27 4.54 -13.94
C TRP A 262 0.27 3.79 -15.26
N TYR A 263 -0.41 4.32 -16.27
CA TYR A 263 -0.40 3.74 -17.61
C TYR A 263 1.02 3.62 -18.16
N ASP A 264 1.82 4.68 -18.04
CA ASP A 264 3.20 4.70 -18.51
C ASP A 264 4.09 3.72 -17.70
N ALA A 265 3.91 3.65 -16.39
CA ALA A 265 4.58 2.67 -15.54
C ALA A 265 4.22 1.22 -15.92
N MET A 266 2.94 0.92 -16.14
CA MET A 266 2.49 -0.41 -16.54
C MET A 266 2.95 -0.75 -17.95
N ARG A 267 3.02 0.23 -18.85
CA ARG A 267 3.57 0.06 -20.21
C ARG A 267 5.04 -0.33 -20.15
N GLY A 268 5.84 0.36 -19.33
CA GLY A 268 7.25 0.05 -19.13
C GLY A 268 7.44 -1.36 -18.56
N CYS A 269 6.69 -1.71 -17.50
CA CYS A 269 6.74 -3.04 -16.90
C CYS A 269 6.35 -4.17 -17.88
N ALA A 270 5.36 -3.94 -18.74
CA ALA A 270 4.95 -4.93 -19.74
C ALA A 270 5.97 -5.11 -20.86
N ALA A 271 6.71 -4.04 -21.21
CA ALA A 271 7.67 -4.04 -22.33
C ALA A 271 9.04 -4.59 -21.97
N SER A 272 9.52 -4.38 -20.73
CA SER A 272 10.87 -4.73 -20.32
C SER A 272 10.91 -5.61 -19.06
N PRO A 273 11.68 -6.72 -19.07
CA PRO A 273 11.87 -7.55 -17.88
C PRO A 273 12.78 -6.92 -16.83
N LEU A 274 13.48 -5.85 -17.18
CA LEU A 274 14.51 -5.23 -16.35
C LEU A 274 14.03 -3.92 -15.71
N GLU A 275 12.80 -3.49 -15.98
CA GLU A 275 12.28 -2.26 -15.42
C GLU A 275 11.67 -2.47 -14.01
N ILE A 276 11.72 -1.42 -13.24
CA ILE A 276 11.58 -1.31 -11.78
C ILE A 276 10.44 -2.11 -11.13
N PRO A 277 9.22 -2.19 -11.69
CA PRO A 277 8.16 -2.96 -11.04
C PRO A 277 8.46 -4.44 -10.87
N THR A 278 9.28 -5.04 -11.75
CA THR A 278 9.57 -6.47 -11.71
C THR A 278 10.56 -6.89 -10.62
N ARG A 279 11.31 -5.93 -10.04
CA ARG A 279 12.25 -6.18 -8.93
C ARG A 279 11.61 -5.91 -7.56
N ASN A 280 10.45 -5.25 -7.52
CA ASN A 280 9.74 -5.07 -6.27
C ASN A 280 9.21 -6.39 -5.76
N LEU A 281 9.26 -6.53 -4.45
CA LEU A 281 8.80 -7.68 -3.73
C LEU A 281 7.63 -7.29 -2.83
N ILE A 282 6.73 -8.21 -2.61
CA ILE A 282 5.77 -8.11 -1.53
C ILE A 282 6.16 -9.07 -0.42
N THR A 283 6.35 -8.53 0.76
CA THR A 283 6.73 -9.29 1.96
C THR A 283 5.52 -9.40 2.87
N TYR A 284 5.05 -10.62 3.06
CA TYR A 284 3.93 -10.92 3.95
C TYR A 284 4.46 -11.32 5.33
N LEU A 285 3.89 -10.75 6.36
CA LEU A 285 4.25 -11.04 7.75
C LEU A 285 3.06 -10.95 8.70
N VAL A 286 3.22 -11.60 9.84
CA VAL A 286 2.38 -11.40 11.01
C VAL A 286 3.26 -10.87 12.13
N ALA A 287 2.79 -9.84 12.82
CA ALA A 287 3.46 -9.26 13.97
C ALA A 287 2.55 -9.35 15.20
N LYS A 288 3.11 -9.74 16.35
CA LYS A 288 2.42 -9.72 17.63
C LYS A 288 3.07 -8.72 18.57
N ALA A 289 2.27 -7.96 19.28
CA ALA A 289 2.78 -7.00 20.26
C ALA A 289 3.60 -7.73 21.34
N LYS A 290 4.84 -7.30 21.57
CA LYS A 290 5.64 -7.79 22.70
C LYS A 290 4.93 -7.38 23.99
N ARG A 291 4.47 -8.37 24.73
CA ARG A 291 3.97 -8.14 26.09
C ARG A 291 5.17 -7.73 26.94
N GLY A 292 5.18 -6.50 27.45
CA GLY A 292 6.12 -6.13 28.49
C GLY A 292 5.95 -7.13 29.66
N ARG A 293 7.04 -7.62 30.23
CA ARG A 293 6.94 -8.27 31.55
C ARG A 293 6.27 -7.23 32.44
N ARG A 294 5.05 -7.50 32.91
CA ARG A 294 4.46 -6.73 33.99
C ARG A 294 5.42 -6.97 35.18
N SER A 295 6.21 -5.95 35.50
CA SER A 295 6.99 -5.90 36.72
C SER A 295 6.05 -5.78 37.90
#